data_404bbdda4b7d67afb12942d6b642e182
#
_entry.id   404bbdda4b7d67afb12942d6b642e182
#
_cell.length_a   1.000
_cell.length_b   1.000
_cell.length_c   1.000
_cell.angle_alpha   90.00
_cell.angle_beta   90.00
_cell.angle_gamma   90.00
#
_symmetry.space_group_name_H-M   'P 1'
#
loop_
_entity.id
_entity.type
_entity.pdbx_description
1 polymer ?
#
loop_
_entity_poly.entity_id
_entity_poly.type
_entity_poly.pdbx_seq_one_letter_code
_entity_poly.pdbx_strand_id
1 'polypeptide(L)'
;RHYGQHKDIDAAPRFIECNLGVRSLSINLKHPTGAKLIRELAGKSDAVLQNFRPRVLDKLGLGDEELRKSNPKLVIVKLPGFGSEGPKSSYGTWGFNLTAFSGMTYLWNHPDQDRPIGSQGVYPDHLGFIMGPTIMVAALLHSRLTGKGVSIDLAQIEGTAYTLGVTYLDAAVNGHDPQPKGNRDPQAAPHGCYRCQGEDRWCVISVRTDDEWRSFCRVIGKEELINDARFADRSARAQCTAKLNVLTQQWTEMQRAEE
;
A
#
# COMPACT_ATOMS: atom_id res chain seq x y z
N ARG A 1 -12.53 14.32 6.89
CA ARG A 1 -13.92 14.79 6.82
C ARG A 1 -14.29 15.46 5.49
N HIS A 2 -13.38 16.20 4.85
CA HIS A 2 -13.65 16.97 3.61
C HIS A 2 -13.14 16.31 2.32
N TYR A 3 -12.94 15.00 2.31
CA TYR A 3 -12.57 14.29 1.09
C TYR A 3 -13.82 14.06 0.22
N GLY A 4 -13.95 14.84 -0.84
CA GLY A 4 -15.08 14.79 -1.76
C GLY A 4 -16.16 15.86 -1.49
N GLN A 5 -17.10 15.97 -2.42
CA GLN A 5 -18.25 16.91 -2.33
C GLN A 5 -19.41 16.27 -1.54
N HIS A 6 -19.27 16.18 -0.23
CA HIS A 6 -20.36 15.68 0.63
C HIS A 6 -21.05 16.84 1.37
N LYS A 7 -22.37 16.81 1.39
CA LYS A 7 -23.18 17.83 2.08
C LYS A 7 -23.01 17.80 3.60
N ASP A 8 -22.76 16.61 4.15
CA ASP A 8 -22.50 16.41 5.58
C ASP A 8 -20.99 16.22 5.80
N ILE A 9 -20.42 16.89 6.79
CA ILE A 9 -19.00 16.85 7.13
C ILE A 9 -18.50 15.45 7.51
N ASP A 10 -19.39 14.60 8.04
CA ASP A 10 -19.09 13.24 8.48
C ASP A 10 -19.55 12.16 7.48
N ALA A 11 -20.11 12.55 6.32
CA ALA A 11 -20.64 11.63 5.32
C ALA A 11 -19.61 11.14 4.30
N ALA A 12 -18.33 11.53 4.41
CA ALA A 12 -17.30 11.01 3.53
C ALA A 12 -17.11 9.49 3.77
N PRO A 13 -17.25 8.62 2.74
CA PRO A 13 -17.18 7.17 2.91
C PRO A 13 -15.92 6.71 3.63
N ARG A 14 -14.75 7.29 3.29
CA ARG A 14 -13.48 6.99 3.94
C ARG A 14 -13.46 7.41 5.42
N PHE A 15 -14.12 8.51 5.79
CA PHE A 15 -14.22 8.90 7.19
C PHE A 15 -15.05 7.89 7.99
N ILE A 16 -16.17 7.45 7.43
CA ILE A 16 -17.04 6.44 8.05
C ILE A 16 -16.27 5.11 8.20
N GLU A 17 -15.63 4.64 7.13
CA GLU A 17 -14.84 3.40 7.13
C GLU A 17 -13.77 3.39 8.24
N CYS A 18 -12.99 4.47 8.35
CA CYS A 18 -11.88 4.55 9.29
C CYS A 18 -12.29 4.85 10.73
N ASN A 19 -13.54 5.30 10.98
CA ASN A 19 -13.99 5.74 12.31
C ASN A 19 -15.20 4.97 12.84
N LEU A 20 -15.49 3.80 12.26
CA LEU A 20 -16.60 2.98 12.73
C LEU A 20 -16.38 2.54 14.18
N GLY A 21 -17.37 2.82 15.05
CA GLY A 21 -17.31 2.49 16.47
C GLY A 21 -16.40 3.40 17.32
N VAL A 22 -15.74 4.40 16.72
CA VAL A 22 -14.88 5.35 17.45
C VAL A 22 -15.70 6.44 18.13
N ARG A 23 -15.37 6.75 19.38
CA ARG A 23 -15.90 7.92 20.10
C ARG A 23 -14.96 9.11 19.92
N SER A 24 -15.48 10.23 19.48
CA SER A 24 -14.69 11.44 19.29
C SER A 24 -14.47 12.18 20.62
N LEU A 25 -13.24 12.64 20.83
CA LEU A 25 -12.85 13.45 21.97
C LEU A 25 -11.99 14.62 21.46
N SER A 26 -12.33 15.85 21.84
CA SER A 26 -11.54 17.05 21.50
C SER A 26 -10.90 17.62 22.75
N ILE A 27 -9.55 17.63 22.78
CA ILE A 27 -8.76 18.13 23.92
C ILE A 27 -7.62 18.99 23.39
N ASN A 28 -7.38 20.15 24.04
CA ASN A 28 -6.19 20.94 23.78
C ASN A 28 -5.00 20.37 24.55
N LEU A 29 -4.15 19.63 23.87
CA LEU A 29 -2.96 18.98 24.46
C LEU A 29 -1.89 19.98 24.93
N LYS A 30 -1.90 21.23 24.45
CA LYS A 30 -0.97 22.30 24.91
C LYS A 30 -1.41 22.88 26.25
N HIS A 31 -2.66 22.66 26.67
CA HIS A 31 -3.13 23.13 27.97
C HIS A 31 -2.79 22.08 29.04
N PRO A 32 -2.24 22.48 30.20
CA PRO A 32 -1.85 21.54 31.26
C PRO A 32 -2.96 20.57 31.70
N THR A 33 -4.19 21.07 31.80
CA THR A 33 -5.36 20.23 32.10
C THR A 33 -5.64 19.20 31.01
N GLY A 34 -5.44 19.57 29.72
CA GLY A 34 -5.61 18.64 28.61
C GLY A 34 -4.61 17.47 28.67
N ALA A 35 -3.35 17.76 28.90
CA ALA A 35 -2.32 16.75 29.09
C ALA A 35 -2.61 15.86 30.31
N LYS A 36 -3.10 16.46 31.41
CA LYS A 36 -3.51 15.71 32.62
C LYS A 36 -4.64 14.74 32.30
N LEU A 37 -5.69 15.17 31.61
CA LEU A 37 -6.83 14.34 31.22
C LEU A 37 -6.41 13.18 30.34
N ILE A 38 -5.46 13.38 29.39
CA ILE A 38 -4.94 12.30 28.56
C ILE A 38 -4.16 11.27 29.40
N ARG A 39 -3.35 11.70 30.38
CA ARG A 39 -2.67 10.74 31.29
C ARG A 39 -3.68 9.93 32.09
N GLU A 40 -4.73 10.55 32.61
CA GLU A 40 -5.80 9.87 33.33
C GLU A 40 -6.54 8.86 32.45
N LEU A 41 -6.82 9.24 31.19
CA LEU A 41 -7.45 8.37 30.21
C LEU A 41 -6.53 7.18 29.86
N ALA A 42 -5.24 7.43 29.62
CA ALA A 42 -4.26 6.38 29.37
C ALA A 42 -4.15 5.39 30.53
N GLY A 43 -4.25 5.87 31.78
CA GLY A 43 -4.29 5.02 32.98
C GLY A 43 -5.47 4.05 33.02
N LYS A 44 -6.55 4.35 32.27
CA LYS A 44 -7.76 3.52 32.16
C LYS A 44 -7.88 2.77 30.83
N SER A 45 -6.88 2.91 29.97
CA SER A 45 -6.86 2.32 28.63
C SER A 45 -5.92 1.13 28.58
N ASP A 46 -6.18 0.17 27.70
CA ASP A 46 -5.28 -0.96 27.45
C ASP A 46 -4.16 -0.56 26.47
N ALA A 47 -4.44 0.35 25.54
CA ALA A 47 -3.48 0.79 24.53
C ALA A 47 -3.65 2.27 24.16
N VAL A 48 -2.54 2.86 23.68
CA VAL A 48 -2.48 4.17 23.03
C VAL A 48 -1.87 3.98 21.64
N LEU A 49 -2.55 4.49 20.63
CA LEU A 49 -2.03 4.57 19.26
C LEU A 49 -1.86 6.04 18.88
N GLN A 50 -0.70 6.37 18.30
CA GLN A 50 -0.42 7.74 17.86
C GLN A 50 0.40 7.75 16.57
N ASN A 51 0.21 8.79 15.76
CA ASN A 51 0.97 9.03 14.52
C ASN A 51 1.60 10.43 14.47
N PHE A 52 1.86 11.04 15.62
CA PHE A 52 2.61 12.29 15.69
C PHE A 52 4.05 12.10 15.25
N ARG A 53 4.69 13.21 14.85
CA ARG A 53 6.15 13.23 14.69
C ARG A 53 6.82 12.82 16.00
N PRO A 54 7.98 12.15 15.95
CA PRO A 54 8.74 11.80 17.14
C PRO A 54 8.95 12.98 18.08
N ARG A 55 8.94 12.69 19.37
CA ARG A 55 9.13 13.67 20.46
C ARG A 55 8.02 14.74 20.63
N VAL A 56 6.96 14.73 19.84
CA VAL A 56 5.85 15.68 20.02
C VAL A 56 5.13 15.40 21.35
N LEU A 57 4.79 14.15 21.62
CA LEU A 57 4.14 13.78 22.88
C LEU A 57 5.07 13.95 24.08
N ASP A 58 6.38 13.70 23.95
CA ASP A 58 7.37 13.93 25.02
C ASP A 58 7.38 15.40 25.44
N LYS A 59 7.40 16.33 24.46
CA LYS A 59 7.34 17.77 24.73
C LYS A 59 6.06 18.23 25.41
N LEU A 60 4.99 17.45 25.29
CA LEU A 60 3.69 17.72 25.92
C LEU A 60 3.55 17.00 27.29
N GLY A 61 4.59 16.31 27.78
CA GLY A 61 4.54 15.51 28.99
C GLY A 61 3.63 14.28 28.87
N LEU A 62 3.54 13.72 27.65
CA LEU A 62 2.73 12.55 27.27
C LEU A 62 3.60 11.46 26.63
N GLY A 63 4.90 11.46 26.91
CA GLY A 63 5.82 10.41 26.47
C GLY A 63 5.49 9.05 27.10
N ASP A 64 6.08 8.01 26.54
CA ASP A 64 5.82 6.61 26.91
C ASP A 64 6.00 6.37 28.41
N GLU A 65 7.07 6.88 29.02
CA GLU A 65 7.35 6.74 30.44
C GLU A 65 6.29 7.43 31.31
N GLU A 66 5.88 8.64 30.93
CA GLU A 66 4.86 9.39 31.66
C GLU A 66 3.50 8.69 31.63
N LEU A 67 3.11 8.17 30.47
CA LEU A 67 1.85 7.46 30.32
C LEU A 67 1.85 6.14 31.13
N ARG A 68 3.00 5.46 31.21
CA ARG A 68 3.13 4.21 31.99
C ARG A 68 3.21 4.38 33.49
N LYS A 69 3.45 5.59 34.00
CA LYS A 69 3.41 5.82 35.45
C LYS A 69 2.08 5.42 36.09
N SER A 70 0.98 5.66 35.37
CA SER A 70 -0.37 5.31 35.81
C SER A 70 -0.85 3.92 35.39
N ASN A 71 -0.23 3.35 34.34
CA ASN A 71 -0.55 2.00 33.83
C ASN A 71 0.70 1.29 33.29
N PRO A 72 1.42 0.51 34.13
CA PRO A 72 2.61 -0.21 33.66
C PRO A 72 2.36 -1.26 32.58
N LYS A 73 1.08 -1.65 32.38
CA LYS A 73 0.66 -2.62 31.36
C LYS A 73 0.30 -1.95 30.00
N LEU A 74 0.34 -0.62 29.94
CA LEU A 74 -0.07 0.13 28.75
C LEU A 74 0.76 -0.25 27.54
N VAL A 75 0.07 -0.65 26.48
CA VAL A 75 0.65 -0.82 25.13
C VAL A 75 0.65 0.51 24.40
N ILE A 76 1.78 0.91 23.84
CA ILE A 76 1.90 2.14 23.05
C ILE A 76 2.38 1.80 21.66
N VAL A 77 1.58 2.15 20.62
CA VAL A 77 1.94 1.96 19.21
C VAL A 77 2.12 3.31 18.57
N LYS A 78 3.30 3.51 18.00
CA LYS A 78 3.68 4.74 17.27
C LYS A 78 3.78 4.43 15.79
N LEU A 79 3.21 5.29 14.95
CA LEU A 79 3.17 5.16 13.49
C LEU A 79 3.82 6.39 12.81
N PRO A 80 5.07 6.76 13.15
CA PRO A 80 5.73 7.86 12.47
C PRO A 80 6.11 7.46 11.03
N GLY A 81 6.28 8.44 10.16
CA GLY A 81 6.63 8.16 8.76
C GLY A 81 7.95 7.43 8.60
N PHE A 82 9.03 7.94 9.23
CA PHE A 82 10.40 7.40 9.13
C PHE A 82 10.90 6.72 10.42
N GLY A 83 10.01 6.35 11.34
CA GLY A 83 10.42 5.84 12.64
C GLY A 83 10.77 6.94 13.64
N SER A 84 10.93 6.55 14.90
CA SER A 84 11.29 7.47 15.99
C SER A 84 12.79 7.76 16.06
N GLU A 85 13.60 6.98 15.39
CA GLU A 85 15.08 7.08 15.35
C GLU A 85 15.59 7.18 13.92
N GLY A 86 16.91 7.44 13.80
CA GLY A 86 17.57 7.54 12.50
C GLY A 86 17.58 8.96 11.90
N PRO A 87 18.33 9.15 10.80
CA PRO A 87 18.63 10.48 10.25
C PRO A 87 17.41 11.22 9.69
N LYS A 88 16.34 10.51 9.37
CA LYS A 88 15.11 11.08 8.79
C LYS A 88 13.94 11.13 9.76
N SER A 89 14.13 10.73 11.03
CA SER A 89 13.05 10.67 12.04
C SER A 89 12.35 12.01 12.26
N SER A 90 13.04 13.14 12.06
CA SER A 90 12.47 14.48 12.19
C SER A 90 11.65 14.96 10.99
N TYR A 91 11.66 14.24 9.88
CA TYR A 91 10.97 14.67 8.66
C TYR A 91 9.46 14.65 8.85
N GLY A 92 8.81 15.72 8.35
CA GLY A 92 7.36 15.72 8.21
C GLY A 92 6.94 14.86 7.02
N THR A 93 5.99 13.97 7.23
CA THR A 93 5.57 13.01 6.24
C THR A 93 4.07 13.05 5.97
N TRP A 94 3.74 12.72 4.74
CA TRP A 94 2.42 12.36 4.26
C TRP A 94 2.56 11.04 3.50
N GLY A 95 1.50 10.26 3.40
CA GLY A 95 1.57 8.98 2.70
C GLY A 95 2.09 9.09 1.26
N PHE A 96 1.77 10.16 0.52
CA PHE A 96 2.27 10.37 -0.85
C PHE A 96 3.79 10.53 -0.93
N ASN A 97 4.42 11.29 -0.04
CA ASN A 97 5.88 11.42 -0.09
C ASN A 97 6.58 10.17 0.44
N LEU A 98 5.98 9.40 1.34
CA LEU A 98 6.48 8.07 1.73
C LEU A 98 6.39 7.07 0.57
N THR A 99 5.29 7.07 -0.19
CA THR A 99 5.13 6.25 -1.40
C THR A 99 6.22 6.58 -2.43
N ALA A 100 6.50 7.86 -2.64
CA ALA A 100 7.57 8.30 -3.55
C ALA A 100 8.95 7.91 -3.02
N PHE A 101 9.21 8.14 -1.73
CA PHE A 101 10.51 7.87 -1.10
C PHE A 101 10.87 6.37 -1.08
N SER A 102 9.87 5.49 -0.99
CA SER A 102 10.06 4.04 -1.07
C SER A 102 10.32 3.53 -2.49
N GLY A 103 10.32 4.39 -3.51
CA GLY A 103 10.41 3.95 -4.91
C GLY A 103 9.10 3.39 -5.48
N MET A 104 8.07 3.20 -4.68
CA MET A 104 6.80 2.62 -5.13
C MET A 104 6.14 3.47 -6.22
N THR A 105 6.17 4.80 -6.10
CA THR A 105 5.62 5.71 -7.13
C THR A 105 6.33 5.54 -8.47
N TYR A 106 7.64 5.34 -8.47
CA TYR A 106 8.42 5.10 -9.66
C TYR A 106 8.10 3.73 -10.27
N LEU A 107 8.11 2.68 -9.46
CA LEU A 107 7.88 1.31 -9.92
C LEU A 107 6.44 1.07 -10.35
N TRP A 108 5.49 1.75 -9.73
CA TRP A 108 4.07 1.69 -10.09
C TRP A 108 3.76 2.66 -11.22
N ASN A 109 4.40 2.43 -12.35
CA ASN A 109 4.29 3.29 -13.50
C ASN A 109 4.42 2.48 -14.80
N HIS A 110 4.11 3.11 -15.92
CA HIS A 110 4.31 2.57 -17.26
C HIS A 110 5.69 3.00 -17.78
N PRO A 111 6.41 2.12 -18.52
CA PRO A 111 7.75 2.40 -19.00
C PRO A 111 7.84 3.58 -20.00
N ASP A 112 6.74 3.90 -20.64
CA ASP A 112 6.60 4.95 -21.67
C ASP A 112 6.12 6.30 -21.10
N GLN A 113 6.02 6.40 -19.78
CA GLN A 113 5.58 7.64 -19.13
C GLN A 113 6.77 8.45 -18.60
N ASP A 114 6.88 9.69 -19.04
CA ASP A 114 7.92 10.63 -18.58
C ASP A 114 7.72 11.07 -17.12
N ARG A 115 6.50 10.96 -16.61
CA ARG A 115 6.14 11.35 -15.24
C ARG A 115 5.53 10.17 -14.49
N PRO A 116 5.99 9.89 -13.27
CA PRO A 116 5.37 8.86 -12.46
C PRO A 116 3.91 9.20 -12.19
N ILE A 117 3.02 8.30 -12.57
CA ILE A 117 1.59 8.38 -12.27
C ILE A 117 1.37 7.90 -10.84
N GLY A 118 2.02 6.79 -10.47
CA GLY A 118 1.91 6.17 -9.16
C GLY A 118 0.49 5.71 -8.82
N SER A 119 0.31 5.31 -7.58
CA SER A 119 -1.02 5.02 -7.04
C SER A 119 -1.73 6.32 -6.64
N GLN A 120 -3.02 6.42 -6.95
CA GLN A 120 -3.89 7.49 -6.45
C GLN A 120 -4.20 7.32 -4.95
N GLY A 121 -3.92 6.16 -4.38
CA GLY A 121 -4.08 5.87 -2.96
C GLY A 121 -2.85 6.16 -2.13
N VAL A 122 -3.07 6.50 -0.86
CA VAL A 122 -2.01 6.74 0.14
C VAL A 122 -1.60 5.39 0.73
N TYR A 123 -0.84 4.61 -0.02
CA TYR A 123 -0.53 3.22 0.28
C TYR A 123 0.12 3.00 1.66
N PRO A 124 1.11 3.81 2.10
CA PRO A 124 1.69 3.68 3.43
C PRO A 124 0.67 3.84 4.57
N ASP A 125 -0.32 4.72 4.41
CA ASP A 125 -1.37 4.91 5.41
C ASP A 125 -2.27 3.67 5.49
N HIS A 126 -2.59 3.02 4.36
CA HIS A 126 -3.34 1.77 4.34
C HIS A 126 -2.59 0.62 5.02
N LEU A 127 -1.27 0.51 4.79
CA LEU A 127 -0.45 -0.46 5.47
C LEU A 127 -0.42 -0.21 6.98
N GLY A 128 -0.26 1.06 7.39
CA GLY A 128 -0.35 1.46 8.80
C GLY A 128 -1.70 1.12 9.43
N PHE A 129 -2.78 1.28 8.68
CA PHE A 129 -4.14 0.94 9.10
C PHE A 129 -4.33 -0.59 9.31
N ILE A 130 -3.63 -1.42 8.57
CA ILE A 130 -3.70 -2.89 8.70
C ILE A 130 -2.69 -3.38 9.75
N MET A 131 -1.44 -2.96 9.65
CA MET A 131 -0.35 -3.44 10.49
C MET A 131 -0.46 -2.93 11.93
N GLY A 132 -0.86 -1.67 12.11
CA GLY A 132 -0.98 -1.05 13.44
C GLY A 132 -1.89 -1.82 14.39
N PRO A 133 -3.17 -2.06 14.05
CA PRO A 133 -4.07 -2.86 14.85
C PRO A 133 -3.60 -4.31 15.05
N THR A 134 -3.02 -4.93 14.02
CA THR A 134 -2.51 -6.31 14.10
C THR A 134 -1.41 -6.42 15.15
N ILE A 135 -0.44 -5.52 15.11
CA ILE A 135 0.66 -5.47 16.09
C ILE A 135 0.14 -5.09 17.47
N MET A 136 -0.83 -4.17 17.55
CA MET A 136 -1.45 -3.77 18.80
C MET A 136 -2.13 -4.96 19.50
N VAL A 137 -2.87 -5.79 18.76
CA VAL A 137 -3.52 -7.00 19.33
C VAL A 137 -2.48 -7.98 19.87
N ALA A 138 -1.40 -8.22 19.12
CA ALA A 138 -0.30 -9.06 19.59
C ALA A 138 0.36 -8.51 20.87
N ALA A 139 0.58 -7.18 20.91
CA ALA A 139 1.15 -6.51 22.08
C ALA A 139 0.21 -6.53 23.31
N LEU A 140 -1.10 -6.41 23.07
CA LEU A 140 -2.11 -6.56 24.14
C LEU A 140 -2.11 -7.98 24.72
N LEU A 141 -1.99 -8.99 23.87
CA LEU A 141 -1.83 -10.38 24.33
C LEU A 141 -0.56 -10.55 25.17
N HIS A 142 0.58 -10.03 24.69
CA HIS A 142 1.83 -10.02 25.45
C HIS A 142 1.65 -9.34 26.83
N SER A 143 1.05 -8.15 26.84
CA SER A 143 0.81 -7.40 28.08
C SER A 143 -0.08 -8.16 29.07
N ARG A 144 -1.11 -8.87 28.59
CA ARG A 144 -1.99 -9.70 29.40
C ARG A 144 -1.24 -10.90 29.99
N LEU A 145 -0.40 -11.56 29.20
CA LEU A 145 0.35 -12.75 29.65
C LEU A 145 1.50 -12.42 30.59
N THR A 146 2.18 -11.31 30.39
CA THR A 146 3.40 -10.94 31.13
C THR A 146 3.17 -9.92 32.23
N GLY A 147 2.06 -9.20 32.21
CA GLY A 147 1.79 -8.07 33.08
C GLY A 147 2.59 -6.81 32.73
N LYS A 148 3.30 -6.77 31.62
CA LYS A 148 4.17 -5.67 31.19
C LYS A 148 3.68 -5.05 29.88
N GLY A 149 3.55 -3.73 29.86
CA GLY A 149 3.30 -2.96 28.63
C GLY A 149 4.55 -2.89 27.74
N VAL A 150 4.32 -2.64 26.46
CA VAL A 150 5.39 -2.48 25.45
C VAL A 150 5.16 -1.21 24.63
N SER A 151 6.25 -0.60 24.16
CA SER A 151 6.21 0.44 23.11
C SER A 151 6.65 -0.17 21.80
N ILE A 152 5.89 0.11 20.76
CA ILE A 152 6.17 -0.34 19.41
C ILE A 152 6.32 0.90 18.54
N ASP A 153 7.41 0.97 17.80
CA ASP A 153 7.66 1.96 16.76
C ASP A 153 7.50 1.28 15.41
N LEU A 154 6.41 1.60 14.71
CA LEU A 154 6.08 1.05 13.40
C LEU A 154 6.28 2.16 12.36
N ALA A 155 7.47 2.26 11.80
CA ALA A 155 7.77 3.21 10.74
C ALA A 155 6.96 2.88 9.48
N GLN A 156 6.14 3.81 8.99
CA GLN A 156 5.30 3.58 7.81
C GLN A 156 6.14 3.30 6.56
N ILE A 157 7.32 3.90 6.44
CA ILE A 157 8.25 3.67 5.33
C ILE A 157 8.77 2.23 5.32
N GLU A 158 9.04 1.64 6.48
CA GLU A 158 9.53 0.26 6.59
C GLU A 158 8.44 -0.74 6.19
N GLY A 159 7.20 -0.51 6.64
CA GLY A 159 6.05 -1.28 6.19
C GLY A 159 5.85 -1.21 4.67
N THR A 160 6.06 -0.04 4.08
CA THR A 160 5.98 0.15 2.63
C THR A 160 7.15 -0.55 1.91
N ALA A 161 8.36 -0.41 2.42
CA ALA A 161 9.55 -1.08 1.88
C ALA A 161 9.40 -2.61 1.92
N TYR A 162 8.82 -3.15 2.98
CA TYR A 162 8.55 -4.58 3.10
C TYR A 162 7.69 -5.12 1.94
N THR A 163 6.72 -4.36 1.46
CA THR A 163 5.90 -4.78 0.31
C THR A 163 6.68 -4.79 -1.02
N LEU A 164 7.79 -4.07 -1.09
CA LEU A 164 8.74 -4.07 -2.21
C LEU A 164 9.95 -5.00 -1.96
N GLY A 165 9.89 -5.86 -0.94
CA GLY A 165 11.01 -6.64 -0.46
C GLY A 165 11.71 -7.48 -1.54
N VAL A 166 10.96 -8.11 -2.43
CA VAL A 166 11.52 -8.87 -3.57
C VAL A 166 12.33 -7.96 -4.50
N THR A 167 11.82 -6.77 -4.79
CA THR A 167 12.50 -5.78 -5.65
C THR A 167 13.78 -5.26 -5.01
N TYR A 168 13.75 -4.95 -3.71
CA TYR A 168 14.94 -4.55 -2.97
C TYR A 168 15.97 -5.67 -2.88
N LEU A 169 15.52 -6.90 -2.66
CA LEU A 169 16.40 -8.07 -2.59
C LEU A 169 17.07 -8.33 -3.94
N ASP A 170 16.32 -8.26 -5.03
CA ASP A 170 16.85 -8.42 -6.39
C ASP A 170 17.91 -7.35 -6.72
N ALA A 171 17.65 -6.11 -6.36
CA ALA A 171 18.63 -5.03 -6.50
C ALA A 171 19.88 -5.26 -5.64
N ALA A 172 19.72 -5.70 -4.40
CA ALA A 172 20.83 -5.89 -3.48
C ALA A 172 21.71 -7.12 -3.81
N VAL A 173 21.10 -8.22 -4.26
CA VAL A 173 21.78 -9.50 -4.50
C VAL A 173 22.30 -9.61 -5.94
N ASN A 174 21.47 -9.19 -6.91
CA ASN A 174 21.76 -9.38 -8.34
C ASN A 174 22.24 -8.08 -9.01
N GLY A 175 22.19 -6.94 -8.33
CA GLY A 175 22.56 -5.64 -8.89
C GLY A 175 21.58 -5.14 -9.96
N HIS A 176 20.38 -5.68 -10.04
CA HIS A 176 19.38 -5.25 -10.99
C HIS A 176 18.80 -3.90 -10.57
N ASP A 177 18.80 -2.92 -11.48
CA ASP A 177 18.12 -1.65 -11.28
C ASP A 177 16.63 -1.83 -11.66
N PRO A 178 15.71 -1.83 -10.69
CA PRO A 178 14.31 -2.10 -10.95
C PRO A 178 13.67 -0.98 -11.76
N GLN A 179 13.00 -1.35 -12.85
CA GLN A 179 12.33 -0.43 -13.77
C GLN A 179 10.81 -0.61 -13.74
N PRO A 180 10.04 0.44 -14.04
CA PRO A 180 8.59 0.33 -14.22
C PRO A 180 8.26 -0.71 -15.30
N LYS A 181 7.33 -1.58 -15.01
CA LYS A 181 6.89 -2.64 -15.93
C LYS A 181 5.53 -2.36 -16.57
N GLY A 182 4.79 -1.39 -16.03
CA GLY A 182 3.37 -1.20 -16.39
C GLY A 182 2.58 -2.46 -16.14
N ASN A 183 1.81 -2.88 -17.12
CA ASN A 183 1.04 -4.13 -17.06
C ASN A 183 1.81 -5.34 -17.62
N ARG A 184 3.13 -5.29 -17.72
CA ARG A 184 3.93 -6.42 -18.24
C ARG A 184 4.22 -7.43 -17.14
N ASP A 185 4.03 -8.70 -17.47
CA ASP A 185 4.45 -9.83 -16.62
C ASP A 185 5.44 -10.70 -17.42
N PRO A 186 6.66 -10.94 -16.92
CA PRO A 186 7.65 -11.78 -17.61
C PRO A 186 7.21 -13.25 -17.72
N GLN A 187 6.18 -13.65 -16.96
CA GLN A 187 5.67 -15.01 -16.95
C GLN A 187 4.39 -15.20 -17.79
N ALA A 188 3.91 -14.15 -18.46
CA ALA A 188 2.67 -14.19 -19.25
C ALA A 188 2.79 -13.36 -20.54
N ALA A 189 2.36 -13.91 -21.66
CA ALA A 189 2.30 -13.22 -22.94
C ALA A 189 1.29 -13.89 -23.90
N PRO A 190 0.29 -13.12 -24.43
CA PRO A 190 0.00 -11.72 -24.08
C PRO A 190 -0.41 -11.54 -22.63
N HIS A 191 -0.11 -10.35 -22.08
CA HIS A 191 -0.54 -9.96 -20.75
C HIS A 191 -0.74 -8.44 -20.71
N GLY A 192 -1.94 -8.00 -20.39
CA GLY A 192 -2.23 -6.58 -20.36
C GLY A 192 -3.70 -6.25 -20.17
N CYS A 193 -3.96 -4.96 -20.17
CA CYS A 193 -5.29 -4.37 -20.20
C CYS A 193 -5.51 -3.78 -21.60
N TYR A 194 -6.56 -4.18 -22.28
CA TYR A 194 -6.83 -3.87 -23.67
C TYR A 194 -8.17 -3.16 -23.83
N ARG A 195 -8.22 -2.18 -24.71
CA ARG A 195 -9.47 -1.50 -25.05
C ARG A 195 -10.41 -2.44 -25.80
N CYS A 196 -11.67 -2.37 -25.45
CA CYS A 196 -12.78 -3.04 -26.14
C CYS A 196 -13.60 -2.01 -26.91
N GLN A 197 -14.59 -2.48 -27.68
CA GLN A 197 -15.54 -1.64 -28.37
C GLN A 197 -16.33 -0.75 -27.41
N GLY A 198 -16.44 0.54 -27.69
CA GLY A 198 -17.16 1.53 -26.89
C GLY A 198 -16.25 2.48 -26.14
N GLU A 199 -16.88 3.42 -25.41
CA GLU A 199 -16.16 4.40 -24.62
C GLU A 199 -15.82 3.83 -23.22
N ASP A 200 -14.55 3.94 -22.83
CA ASP A 200 -14.02 3.47 -21.54
C ASP A 200 -14.36 2.01 -21.23
N ARG A 201 -14.26 1.15 -22.24
CA ARG A 201 -14.46 -0.30 -22.12
C ARG A 201 -13.13 -1.03 -22.25
N TRP A 202 -12.88 -1.95 -21.35
CA TRP A 202 -11.60 -2.64 -21.21
C TRP A 202 -11.79 -4.09 -20.81
N CYS A 203 -10.87 -4.94 -21.26
CA CYS A 203 -10.70 -6.30 -20.77
C CYS A 203 -9.26 -6.56 -20.34
N VAL A 204 -9.07 -7.54 -19.48
CA VAL A 204 -7.75 -8.01 -19.06
C VAL A 204 -7.53 -9.39 -19.62
N ILE A 205 -6.42 -9.59 -20.31
CA ILE A 205 -6.02 -10.88 -20.87
C ILE A 205 -4.66 -11.25 -20.30
N SER A 206 -4.53 -12.51 -19.83
CA SER A 206 -3.27 -13.04 -19.30
C SER A 206 -3.11 -14.49 -19.75
N VAL A 207 -2.11 -14.77 -20.56
CA VAL A 207 -1.80 -16.10 -21.10
C VAL A 207 -0.50 -16.59 -20.48
N ARG A 208 -0.57 -17.59 -19.60
CA ARG A 208 0.54 -18.10 -18.81
C ARG A 208 1.03 -19.47 -19.26
N THR A 209 0.15 -20.31 -19.77
CA THR A 209 0.43 -21.68 -20.18
C THR A 209 0.31 -21.86 -21.70
N ASP A 210 0.86 -22.97 -22.23
CA ASP A 210 0.73 -23.27 -23.65
C ASP A 210 -0.69 -23.71 -24.03
N ASP A 211 -1.43 -24.27 -23.09
CA ASP A 211 -2.85 -24.61 -23.32
C ASP A 211 -3.72 -23.34 -23.39
N GLU A 212 -3.46 -22.35 -22.53
CA GLU A 212 -4.10 -21.04 -22.62
C GLU A 212 -3.73 -20.32 -23.93
N TRP A 213 -2.48 -20.45 -24.39
CA TRP A 213 -2.06 -19.92 -25.67
C TRP A 213 -2.84 -20.53 -26.85
N ARG A 214 -2.98 -21.85 -26.87
CA ARG A 214 -3.77 -22.52 -27.91
C ARG A 214 -5.22 -22.07 -27.88
N SER A 215 -5.80 -21.93 -26.69
CA SER A 215 -7.16 -21.45 -26.51
C SER A 215 -7.32 -20.01 -26.96
N PHE A 216 -6.39 -19.16 -26.58
CA PHE A 216 -6.35 -17.75 -27.01
C PHE A 216 -6.28 -17.63 -28.54
N CYS A 217 -5.40 -18.36 -29.21
CA CYS A 217 -5.28 -18.35 -30.66
C CYS A 217 -6.58 -18.76 -31.38
N ARG A 218 -7.30 -19.73 -30.84
CA ARG A 218 -8.61 -20.13 -31.37
C ARG A 218 -9.66 -19.04 -31.21
N VAL A 219 -9.72 -18.43 -30.03
CA VAL A 219 -10.66 -17.36 -29.72
C VAL A 219 -10.48 -16.16 -30.64
N ILE A 220 -9.22 -15.76 -30.88
CA ILE A 220 -8.92 -14.63 -31.77
C ILE A 220 -8.94 -14.98 -33.27
N GLY A 221 -9.23 -16.24 -33.63
CA GLY A 221 -9.27 -16.73 -35.01
C GLY A 221 -7.90 -16.74 -35.70
N LYS A 222 -6.82 -17.01 -34.93
CA LYS A 222 -5.43 -17.01 -35.40
C LYS A 222 -4.73 -18.32 -35.06
N GLU A 223 -5.34 -19.44 -35.43
CA GLU A 223 -4.80 -20.77 -35.12
C GLU A 223 -3.42 -21.05 -35.75
N GLU A 224 -3.10 -20.37 -36.85
CA GLU A 224 -1.77 -20.44 -37.46
C GLU A 224 -0.63 -20.04 -36.52
N LEU A 225 -0.91 -19.20 -35.51
CA LEU A 225 0.09 -18.78 -34.51
C LEU A 225 0.48 -19.90 -33.54
N ILE A 226 -0.33 -20.94 -33.42
CA ILE A 226 -0.05 -22.07 -32.50
C ILE A 226 1.25 -22.78 -32.90
N ASN A 227 1.50 -22.88 -34.20
CA ASN A 227 2.66 -23.58 -34.74
C ASN A 227 3.78 -22.62 -35.20
N ASP A 228 3.67 -21.34 -34.93
CA ASP A 228 4.68 -20.34 -35.25
C ASP A 228 5.85 -20.44 -34.26
N ALA A 229 7.05 -20.69 -34.77
CA ALA A 229 8.26 -20.84 -33.93
C ALA A 229 8.55 -19.61 -33.06
N ARG A 230 8.08 -18.42 -33.42
CA ARG A 230 8.23 -17.19 -32.62
C ARG A 230 7.40 -17.22 -31.32
N PHE A 231 6.42 -18.11 -31.21
CA PHE A 231 5.48 -18.23 -30.11
C PHE A 231 5.45 -19.64 -29.52
N ALA A 232 6.46 -20.45 -29.85
CA ALA A 232 6.50 -21.89 -29.56
C ALA A 232 6.33 -22.22 -28.08
N ASP A 233 6.88 -21.39 -27.20
CA ASP A 233 6.80 -21.54 -25.77
C ASP A 233 6.62 -20.17 -25.06
N ARG A 234 6.41 -20.22 -23.75
CA ARG A 234 6.23 -19.01 -22.93
C ARG A 234 7.38 -18.01 -23.06
N SER A 235 8.63 -18.49 -23.10
CA SER A 235 9.80 -17.62 -23.18
C SER A 235 9.87 -16.90 -24.54
N ALA A 236 9.61 -17.62 -25.62
CA ALA A 236 9.54 -17.05 -26.97
C ALA A 236 8.41 -16.00 -27.07
N ARG A 237 7.23 -16.30 -26.51
CA ARG A 237 6.13 -15.34 -26.46
C ARG A 237 6.49 -14.08 -25.65
N ALA A 238 7.16 -14.23 -24.52
CA ALA A 238 7.59 -13.10 -23.69
C ALA A 238 8.53 -12.14 -24.43
N GLN A 239 9.42 -12.68 -25.28
CA GLN A 239 10.30 -11.87 -26.14
C GLN A 239 9.52 -11.12 -27.23
N CYS A 240 8.34 -11.63 -27.60
CA CYS A 240 7.46 -11.06 -28.62
C CYS A 240 6.28 -10.27 -28.06
N THR A 241 6.31 -9.92 -26.75
CA THR A 241 5.18 -9.30 -26.03
C THR A 241 4.61 -8.06 -26.74
N ALA A 242 5.47 -7.17 -27.26
CA ALA A 242 5.01 -5.97 -27.95
C ALA A 242 4.13 -6.30 -29.18
N LYS A 243 4.55 -7.29 -29.96
CA LYS A 243 3.80 -7.74 -31.15
C LYS A 243 2.50 -8.43 -30.75
N LEU A 244 2.52 -9.25 -29.72
CA LEU A 244 1.34 -9.94 -29.20
C LEU A 244 0.32 -8.93 -28.63
N ASN A 245 0.79 -7.89 -27.93
CA ASN A 245 -0.09 -6.85 -27.41
C ASN A 245 -0.80 -6.07 -28.54
N VAL A 246 -0.10 -5.74 -29.64
CA VAL A 246 -0.71 -5.09 -30.80
C VAL A 246 -1.78 -5.98 -31.43
N LEU A 247 -1.48 -7.25 -31.63
CA LEU A 247 -2.43 -8.23 -32.18
C LEU A 247 -3.66 -8.40 -31.28
N THR A 248 -3.42 -8.50 -29.98
CA THR A 248 -4.50 -8.62 -28.99
C THR A 248 -5.38 -7.37 -29.00
N GLN A 249 -4.78 -6.19 -28.99
CA GLN A 249 -5.51 -4.90 -29.04
C GLN A 249 -6.38 -4.77 -30.28
N GLN A 250 -5.86 -5.13 -31.45
CA GLN A 250 -6.61 -5.11 -32.71
C GLN A 250 -7.85 -6.02 -32.67
N TRP A 251 -7.77 -7.15 -31.98
CA TRP A 251 -8.90 -8.04 -31.83
C TRP A 251 -9.90 -7.52 -30.80
N THR A 252 -9.43 -7.09 -29.61
CA THR A 252 -10.32 -6.64 -28.53
C THR A 252 -11.09 -5.37 -28.87
N GLU A 253 -10.54 -4.49 -29.68
CA GLU A 253 -11.25 -3.27 -30.16
C GLU A 253 -12.51 -3.58 -30.97
N MET A 254 -12.62 -4.79 -31.50
CA MET A 254 -13.80 -5.28 -32.23
C MET A 254 -14.78 -6.04 -31.35
N GLN A 255 -14.42 -6.31 -30.08
CA GLN A 255 -15.22 -7.10 -29.15
C GLN A 255 -15.86 -6.19 -28.10
N ARG A 256 -17.02 -6.60 -27.61
CA ARG A 256 -17.64 -5.98 -26.43
C ARG A 256 -16.98 -6.51 -25.16
N ALA A 257 -16.82 -5.64 -24.16
CA ALA A 257 -16.16 -6.04 -22.90
C ALA A 257 -16.94 -7.10 -22.09
N GLU A 258 -18.22 -7.26 -22.38
CA GLU A 258 -19.12 -8.23 -21.74
C GLU A 258 -19.11 -9.61 -22.40
N GLU A 259 -18.52 -9.76 -23.57
CA GLU A 259 -18.35 -11.01 -24.32
C GLU A 259 -17.02 -11.70 -23.99
#